data_db44e4efda5251c9df512a571c81dabb
#
_entry.id   db44e4efda5251c9df512a571c81dabb
#
_cell.length_a   1.000
_cell.length_b   1.000
_cell.length_c   1.000
_cell.angle_alpha   90.00
_cell.angle_beta   90.00
_cell.angle_gamma   90.00
#
_symmetry.space_group_name_H-M   'P 1'
#
loop_
_entity.id
_entity.type
_entity.pdbx_description
1 polymer ?
#
loop_
_entity_poly.entity_id
_entity_poly.type
_entity_poly.pdbx_seq_one_letter_code
_entity_poly.pdbx_strand_id
1 'polypeptide(L)'
;MKKRLIPLAALISLLLLGSAADAYHTHGHWSDFDTTMRASAASFPAGNAYRTALGTVASRFNQNPSEFHFHQRYDDGSLGFDNDQNEVWFSDDSDYDPAYTFWWYNIWGHIVEADVVFYTGEDYTTSMSKTSLWSYGGTRRPFQTTALHEYGHAAGLLHEANEYNIMGIDYTHVSCNGTTARSYVGEDASHGLVHLYTGRDGVAIENVGVTLFKWLEAAGEYSRHDKCTMTDHGVELPYTDFAGQRRYAVDKGQRVRVWFTYENSGETTQTVNVGYYISPNATISTADTLFDTRRFGQRRNNVDTRYFTLTIPGDLISGTTYYLGAIVDYDNDIAEIDENNAAYHIIRVN
;
A
#
# COMPACT_ATOMS: atom_id res chain seq x y z
N MET A 1 23.27 -34.59 22.91
CA MET A 1 23.89 -33.53 22.10
C MET A 1 22.99 -33.32 20.87
N LYS A 2 22.03 -32.43 20.97
CA LYS A 2 21.15 -32.06 19.85
C LYS A 2 21.93 -31.10 18.95
N LYS A 3 22.19 -31.50 17.72
CA LYS A 3 22.79 -30.62 16.71
C LYS A 3 21.73 -29.55 16.34
N ARG A 4 21.97 -28.31 16.71
CA ARG A 4 21.23 -27.19 16.20
C ARG A 4 21.53 -27.06 14.70
N LEU A 5 20.58 -27.38 13.87
CA LEU A 5 20.56 -26.95 12.47
C LEU A 5 20.23 -25.46 12.51
N ILE A 6 21.19 -24.65 12.17
CA ILE A 6 20.99 -23.21 11.93
C ILE A 6 20.07 -23.11 10.70
N PRO A 7 18.96 -22.39 10.75
CA PRO A 7 18.13 -22.19 9.56
C PRO A 7 18.96 -21.50 8.47
N LEU A 8 18.96 -22.06 7.29
CA LEU A 8 19.68 -21.59 6.10
C LEU A 8 18.94 -20.39 5.46
N ALA A 9 18.56 -19.43 6.27
CA ALA A 9 17.79 -18.25 5.85
C ALA A 9 18.68 -17.05 5.46
N ALA A 10 19.98 -17.19 5.51
CA ALA A 10 20.87 -16.05 5.28
C ALA A 10 21.97 -16.38 4.28
N LEU A 11 21.65 -16.71 3.04
CA LEU A 11 22.58 -16.51 1.90
C LEU A 11 22.03 -17.07 0.57
N ILE A 12 21.06 -16.43 -0.04
CA ILE A 12 20.88 -16.54 -1.49
C ILE A 12 20.68 -15.13 -2.05
N SER A 13 21.73 -14.34 -1.99
CA SER A 13 21.96 -13.28 -2.94
C SER A 13 22.70 -13.90 -4.11
N LEU A 14 22.01 -14.35 -5.11
CA LEU A 14 22.69 -14.80 -6.32
C LEU A 14 21.90 -14.50 -7.58
N LEU A 15 22.45 -13.57 -8.34
CA LEU A 15 22.48 -13.50 -9.81
C LEU A 15 21.39 -14.31 -10.52
N LEU A 16 20.35 -13.64 -10.96
CA LEU A 16 19.57 -14.05 -12.10
C LEU A 16 19.70 -13.01 -13.21
N LEU A 17 20.42 -13.40 -14.24
CA LEU A 17 20.51 -12.70 -15.51
C LEU A 17 19.16 -12.80 -16.24
N GLY A 18 18.58 -11.67 -16.52
CA GLY A 18 17.72 -11.36 -17.64
C GLY A 18 16.67 -12.37 -18.11
N SER A 19 15.48 -12.29 -17.53
CA SER A 19 14.22 -12.54 -18.24
C SER A 19 13.30 -11.35 -18.00
N ALA A 20 12.29 -11.16 -18.85
CA ALA A 20 11.36 -10.05 -18.76
C ALA A 20 10.96 -9.80 -17.30
N ALA A 21 11.17 -8.57 -16.84
CA ALA A 21 11.06 -8.18 -15.47
C ALA A 21 9.67 -8.48 -14.93
N ASP A 22 9.58 -9.47 -14.05
CA ASP A 22 8.39 -9.69 -13.22
C ASP A 22 8.44 -8.67 -12.08
N ALA A 23 7.32 -8.01 -11.81
CA ALA A 23 7.21 -6.91 -10.86
C ALA A 23 7.25 -7.36 -9.39
N TYR A 24 7.62 -8.59 -9.10
CA TYR A 24 7.61 -9.18 -7.77
C TYR A 24 8.69 -10.27 -7.66
N HIS A 25 9.13 -10.50 -6.43
CA HIS A 25 10.00 -11.63 -6.09
C HIS A 25 9.25 -12.61 -5.19
N THR A 26 9.46 -13.91 -5.39
CA THR A 26 8.81 -14.97 -4.61
C THR A 26 9.83 -15.96 -4.09
N HIS A 27 9.50 -16.66 -2.99
CA HIS A 27 10.36 -17.70 -2.41
C HIS A 27 9.69 -19.06 -2.30
N GLY A 28 8.37 -19.12 -2.45
CA GLY A 28 7.56 -20.34 -2.33
C GLY A 28 6.08 -19.97 -2.35
N HIS A 29 5.22 -20.95 -2.17
CA HIS A 29 3.78 -20.77 -2.07
C HIS A 29 3.16 -21.87 -1.21
N TRP A 30 1.98 -21.63 -0.69
CA TRP A 30 1.14 -22.64 -0.05
C TRP A 30 0.58 -23.60 -1.11
N SER A 31 0.36 -24.87 -0.74
CA SER A 31 -0.34 -25.82 -1.62
C SER A 31 -1.84 -25.53 -1.72
N ASP A 32 -2.39 -24.87 -0.71
CA ASP A 32 -3.81 -24.48 -0.61
C ASP A 32 -3.95 -22.98 -0.84
N PHE A 33 -5.16 -22.56 -1.22
CA PHE A 33 -5.46 -21.14 -1.47
C PHE A 33 -5.91 -20.39 -0.23
N ASP A 34 -5.87 -21.02 0.94
CA ASP A 34 -6.11 -20.36 2.21
C ASP A 34 -5.21 -20.91 3.31
N THR A 35 -4.96 -20.09 4.30
CA THR A 35 -4.29 -20.55 5.53
C THR A 35 -4.78 -19.77 6.74
N THR A 36 -4.64 -20.36 7.93
CA THR A 36 -5.03 -19.72 9.18
C THR A 36 -3.81 -19.15 9.88
N MET A 37 -3.83 -17.83 10.15
CA MET A 37 -2.87 -17.16 11.01
C MET A 37 -3.44 -17.07 12.43
N ARG A 38 -2.72 -17.61 13.41
CA ARG A 38 -3.12 -17.64 14.81
C ARG A 38 -2.35 -16.60 15.60
N ALA A 39 -3.03 -15.53 15.98
CA ALA A 39 -2.40 -14.51 16.80
C ALA A 39 -2.43 -14.89 18.27
N SER A 40 -1.31 -14.67 18.96
CA SER A 40 -1.21 -14.84 20.39
C SER A 40 -2.27 -14.08 21.15
N ALA A 41 -3.05 -14.77 21.97
CA ALA A 41 -4.05 -14.13 22.82
C ALA A 41 -3.41 -13.16 23.83
N ALA A 42 -2.16 -13.36 24.22
CA ALA A 42 -1.41 -12.47 25.11
C ALA A 42 -0.95 -11.21 24.39
N SER A 43 -0.44 -11.32 23.15
CA SER A 43 -0.01 -10.18 22.33
C SER A 43 -1.19 -9.35 21.79
N PHE A 44 -2.30 -10.02 21.47
CA PHE A 44 -3.49 -9.44 20.86
C PHE A 44 -4.77 -9.72 21.69
N PRO A 45 -4.83 -9.28 22.95
CA PRO A 45 -6.00 -9.54 23.80
C PRO A 45 -7.25 -8.83 23.27
N ALA A 46 -8.41 -9.34 23.66
CA ALA A 46 -9.68 -8.76 23.27
C ALA A 46 -9.77 -7.28 23.69
N GLY A 47 -10.25 -6.42 22.78
CA GLY A 47 -10.34 -4.98 23.01
C GLY A 47 -9.03 -4.19 22.81
N ASN A 48 -7.93 -4.86 22.50
CA ASN A 48 -6.66 -4.21 22.17
C ASN A 48 -6.70 -3.59 20.77
N ALA A 49 -6.09 -2.41 20.62
CA ALA A 49 -6.03 -1.70 19.33
C ALA A 49 -5.21 -2.47 18.28
N TYR A 50 -4.15 -3.16 18.68
CA TYR A 50 -3.36 -4.00 17.79
C TYR A 50 -4.16 -5.20 17.25
N ARG A 51 -5.03 -5.80 18.07
CA ARG A 51 -5.95 -6.86 17.62
C ARG A 51 -6.89 -6.35 16.53
N THR A 52 -7.47 -5.17 16.73
CA THR A 52 -8.33 -4.53 15.73
C THR A 52 -7.56 -4.21 14.44
N ALA A 53 -6.35 -3.67 14.58
CA ALA A 53 -5.48 -3.34 13.45
C ALA A 53 -5.08 -4.61 12.67
N LEU A 54 -4.71 -5.70 13.34
CA LEU A 54 -4.35 -6.97 12.70
C LEU A 54 -5.55 -7.59 11.96
N GLY A 55 -6.76 -7.49 12.52
CA GLY A 55 -7.99 -7.90 11.82
C GLY A 55 -8.25 -7.07 10.56
N THR A 56 -7.96 -5.77 10.61
CA THR A 56 -8.01 -4.90 9.43
C THR A 56 -6.98 -5.33 8.38
N VAL A 57 -5.76 -5.67 8.79
CA VAL A 57 -4.69 -6.14 7.90
C VAL A 57 -5.12 -7.40 7.16
N ALA A 58 -5.61 -8.43 7.86
CA ALA A 58 -6.10 -9.65 7.22
C ALA A 58 -7.23 -9.36 6.22
N SER A 59 -8.17 -8.49 6.58
CA SER A 59 -9.24 -8.07 5.70
C SER A 59 -8.72 -7.34 4.45
N ARG A 60 -7.75 -6.44 4.61
CA ARG A 60 -7.12 -5.71 3.50
C ARG A 60 -6.29 -6.62 2.60
N PHE A 61 -5.53 -7.54 3.21
CA PHE A 61 -4.78 -8.52 2.44
C PHE A 61 -5.72 -9.37 1.57
N ASN A 62 -6.84 -9.81 2.13
CA ASN A 62 -7.84 -10.61 1.41
C ASN A 62 -8.61 -9.84 0.32
N GLN A 63 -8.36 -8.55 0.16
CA GLN A 63 -8.83 -7.76 -0.98
C GLN A 63 -7.92 -7.89 -2.23
N ASN A 64 -6.84 -8.68 -2.15
CA ASN A 64 -6.01 -8.99 -3.32
C ASN A 64 -6.79 -9.77 -4.39
N PRO A 65 -6.41 -9.68 -5.67
CA PRO A 65 -7.14 -10.33 -6.78
C PRO A 65 -6.83 -11.82 -6.97
N SER A 66 -5.99 -12.43 -6.11
CA SER A 66 -5.72 -13.87 -6.19
C SER A 66 -6.74 -14.70 -5.41
N GLU A 67 -6.71 -16.01 -5.63
CA GLU A 67 -7.54 -16.96 -4.85
C GLU A 67 -7.07 -17.07 -3.38
N PHE A 68 -5.90 -16.58 -3.03
CA PHE A 68 -5.31 -16.78 -1.71
C PHE A 68 -5.88 -15.85 -0.63
N HIS A 69 -6.20 -16.45 0.55
CA HIS A 69 -6.75 -15.76 1.71
C HIS A 69 -6.13 -16.18 3.03
N PHE A 70 -6.00 -15.22 3.97
CA PHE A 70 -5.71 -15.52 5.37
C PHE A 70 -6.99 -15.54 6.22
N HIS A 71 -7.13 -16.60 7.03
CA HIS A 71 -8.11 -16.68 8.11
C HIS A 71 -7.44 -16.25 9.42
N GLN A 72 -7.80 -15.08 9.95
CA GLN A 72 -7.21 -14.57 11.18
C GLN A 72 -7.93 -15.12 12.41
N ARG A 73 -7.19 -15.72 13.33
CA ARG A 73 -7.66 -16.16 14.66
C ARG A 73 -6.83 -15.54 15.77
N TYR A 74 -7.35 -15.54 16.99
CA TYR A 74 -6.73 -14.96 18.18
C TYR A 74 -6.81 -15.92 19.36
N ASP A 75 -6.49 -17.15 19.10
CA ASP A 75 -6.68 -18.27 20.02
C ASP A 75 -5.38 -19.03 20.34
N ASP A 76 -4.25 -18.46 19.92
CA ASP A 76 -2.99 -19.12 20.17
C ASP A 76 -2.53 -18.91 21.62
N GLY A 77 -2.22 -20.04 22.28
CA GLY A 77 -1.74 -20.10 23.65
C GLY A 77 -0.37 -20.77 23.80
N SER A 78 0.20 -21.27 22.70
CA SER A 78 1.45 -22.02 22.68
C SER A 78 2.35 -21.56 21.55
N LEU A 79 3.03 -20.44 21.75
CA LEU A 79 3.94 -19.88 20.76
C LEU A 79 5.19 -20.75 20.57
N GLY A 80 5.63 -20.90 19.34
CA GLY A 80 6.85 -21.60 19.00
C GLY A 80 7.15 -21.55 17.52
N PHE A 81 8.38 -21.79 17.15
CA PHE A 81 8.80 -21.98 15.78
C PHE A 81 8.85 -23.46 15.41
N ASP A 82 8.58 -23.81 14.16
CA ASP A 82 8.67 -25.20 13.67
C ASP A 82 7.75 -26.13 14.47
N ASN A 83 6.47 -25.75 14.58
CA ASN A 83 5.47 -26.45 15.40
C ASN A 83 4.19 -26.81 14.65
N ASP A 84 4.20 -26.70 13.30
CA ASP A 84 3.08 -26.93 12.40
C ASP A 84 1.90 -25.96 12.61
N GLN A 85 2.16 -24.74 13.12
CA GLN A 85 1.17 -23.68 13.26
C GLN A 85 1.69 -22.37 12.68
N ASN A 86 0.82 -21.60 12.08
CA ASN A 86 1.13 -20.26 11.59
C ASN A 86 0.77 -19.26 12.67
N GLU A 87 1.74 -18.60 13.23
CA GLU A 87 1.56 -17.82 14.43
C GLU A 87 1.91 -16.34 14.24
N VAL A 88 1.29 -15.47 15.05
CA VAL A 88 1.56 -14.04 15.05
C VAL A 88 1.67 -13.53 16.48
N TRP A 89 2.80 -12.92 16.84
CA TRP A 89 3.00 -12.41 18.20
C TRP A 89 3.96 -11.22 18.27
N PHE A 90 4.02 -10.58 19.44
CA PHE A 90 5.04 -9.61 19.80
C PHE A 90 6.14 -10.26 20.62
N SER A 91 7.41 -9.92 20.31
CA SER A 91 8.61 -10.33 21.04
C SER A 91 9.40 -9.10 21.50
N ASP A 92 10.12 -9.24 22.61
CA ASP A 92 11.07 -8.23 23.10
C ASP A 92 12.50 -8.43 22.55
N ASP A 93 12.70 -9.43 21.70
CA ASP A 93 13.96 -9.69 21.02
C ASP A 93 14.15 -8.70 19.86
N SER A 94 15.20 -7.88 19.96
CA SER A 94 15.53 -6.85 18.97
C SER A 94 16.04 -7.42 17.64
N ASP A 95 16.33 -8.70 17.55
CA ASP A 95 16.68 -9.36 16.27
C ASP A 95 15.50 -9.37 15.30
N TYR A 96 14.28 -9.10 15.80
CA TYR A 96 13.06 -9.01 14.98
C TYR A 96 12.64 -7.56 14.66
N ASP A 97 13.51 -6.58 14.83
CA ASP A 97 13.19 -5.15 14.59
C ASP A 97 13.13 -4.80 13.08
N PRO A 98 12.03 -4.19 12.56
CA PRO A 98 10.75 -3.91 13.24
C PRO A 98 9.81 -5.10 13.32
N ALA A 99 9.88 -6.02 12.38
CA ALA A 99 9.15 -7.28 12.33
C ALA A 99 9.89 -8.28 11.46
N TYR A 100 9.55 -9.54 11.60
CA TYR A 100 10.18 -10.60 10.82
C TYR A 100 9.18 -11.74 10.56
N THR A 101 9.26 -12.31 9.35
CA THR A 101 8.51 -13.52 8.97
C THR A 101 9.44 -14.71 8.78
N PHE A 102 9.13 -15.82 9.39
CA PHE A 102 9.82 -17.09 9.25
C PHE A 102 8.99 -18.05 8.41
N TRP A 103 9.66 -18.95 7.69
CA TRP A 103 9.00 -19.94 6.83
C TRP A 103 9.62 -21.32 6.98
N TRP A 104 8.77 -22.33 6.87
CA TRP A 104 9.18 -23.72 6.74
C TRP A 104 8.58 -24.33 5.48
N TYR A 105 9.33 -25.20 4.87
CA TYR A 105 8.99 -25.78 3.58
C TYR A 105 8.96 -27.30 3.64
N ASN A 106 8.02 -27.91 2.91
CA ASN A 106 8.09 -29.31 2.62
C ASN A 106 9.15 -29.62 1.54
N ILE A 107 9.35 -30.90 1.26
CA ILE A 107 10.32 -31.37 0.26
C ILE A 107 10.00 -30.92 -1.17
N TRP A 108 8.81 -30.42 -1.42
CA TRP A 108 8.34 -29.93 -2.72
C TRP A 108 8.50 -28.42 -2.87
N GLY A 109 8.99 -27.74 -1.85
CA GLY A 109 9.16 -26.29 -1.82
C GLY A 109 7.89 -25.51 -1.49
N HIS A 110 6.82 -26.17 -1.07
CA HIS A 110 5.63 -25.47 -0.59
C HIS A 110 5.83 -25.02 0.85
N ILE A 111 5.33 -23.84 1.17
CA ILE A 111 5.27 -23.32 2.53
C ILE A 111 4.30 -24.22 3.32
N VAL A 112 4.69 -24.62 4.50
CA VAL A 112 3.89 -25.45 5.41
C VAL A 112 3.65 -24.76 6.75
N GLU A 113 4.49 -23.79 7.09
CA GLU A 113 4.36 -22.95 8.27
C GLU A 113 4.95 -21.58 7.99
N ALA A 114 4.31 -20.53 8.49
CA ALA A 114 4.81 -19.18 8.46
C ALA A 114 4.46 -18.45 9.76
N ASP A 115 5.48 -17.90 10.41
CA ASP A 115 5.35 -17.18 11.68
C ASP A 115 5.74 -15.72 11.53
N VAL A 116 4.94 -14.84 12.09
CA VAL A 116 5.14 -13.38 12.03
C VAL A 116 5.41 -12.85 13.43
N VAL A 117 6.57 -12.24 13.62
CA VAL A 117 7.00 -11.67 14.90
C VAL A 117 7.16 -10.17 14.77
N PHE A 118 6.55 -9.40 15.68
CA PHE A 118 6.70 -7.96 15.79
C PHE A 118 7.57 -7.60 16.98
N TYR A 119 8.50 -6.67 16.81
CA TYR A 119 9.34 -6.21 17.91
C TYR A 119 8.58 -5.22 18.82
N THR A 120 8.54 -5.49 20.14
CA THR A 120 7.84 -4.63 21.11
C THR A 120 8.51 -3.29 21.33
N GLY A 121 9.80 -3.15 21.01
CA GLY A 121 10.56 -1.91 21.16
C GLY A 121 10.37 -0.92 20.03
N GLU A 122 9.74 -1.31 18.91
CA GLU A 122 9.42 -0.39 17.82
C GLU A 122 8.26 0.56 18.20
N ASP A 123 8.39 1.84 17.84
CA ASP A 123 7.34 2.84 18.10
C ASP A 123 6.17 2.73 17.10
N TYR A 124 5.44 1.64 17.19
CA TYR A 124 4.26 1.42 16.40
C TYR A 124 3.10 2.34 16.77
N THR A 125 2.29 2.66 15.76
CA THR A 125 0.95 3.21 15.96
C THR A 125 -0.10 2.39 15.22
N THR A 126 -1.20 2.11 15.89
CA THR A 126 -2.42 1.58 15.27
C THR A 126 -3.32 2.68 14.71
N SER A 127 -3.02 3.95 15.06
CA SER A 127 -3.69 5.10 14.49
C SER A 127 -3.19 5.35 13.07
N MET A 128 -4.09 5.36 12.11
CA MET A 128 -3.82 5.76 10.74
C MET A 128 -4.04 7.26 10.52
N SER A 129 -4.02 8.06 11.60
CA SER A 129 -4.06 9.52 11.47
C SER A 129 -2.84 10.01 10.69
N LYS A 130 -3.09 10.72 9.60
CA LYS A 130 -2.06 11.25 8.70
C LYS A 130 -0.96 12.03 9.42
N THR A 131 -1.29 12.76 10.47
CA THR A 131 -0.33 13.58 11.22
C THR A 131 0.62 12.78 12.10
N SER A 132 0.28 11.54 12.45
CA SER A 132 1.12 10.67 13.27
C SER A 132 2.05 9.77 12.46
N LEU A 133 1.73 9.52 11.19
CA LEU A 133 2.46 8.58 10.34
C LEU A 133 3.71 9.23 9.72
N TRP A 134 4.84 8.55 9.84
CA TRP A 134 6.11 8.99 9.26
C TRP A 134 6.02 9.28 7.75
N SER A 135 5.27 8.48 6.99
CA SER A 135 5.04 8.70 5.56
C SER A 135 4.37 10.05 5.22
N TYR A 136 3.80 10.75 6.22
CA TYR A 136 3.23 12.08 6.07
C TYR A 136 3.90 13.13 6.97
N GLY A 137 5.13 12.84 7.45
CA GLY A 137 5.90 13.77 8.28
C GLY A 137 5.65 13.64 9.78
N GLY A 138 4.91 12.63 10.23
CA GLY A 138 4.87 12.17 11.61
C GLY A 138 6.11 11.36 11.98
N THR A 139 6.12 10.75 13.14
CA THR A 139 7.29 10.05 13.66
C THR A 139 7.06 8.56 13.90
N ARG A 140 5.83 8.08 13.84
CA ARG A 140 5.46 6.72 14.25
C ARG A 140 5.31 5.79 13.06
N ARG A 141 5.78 4.56 13.23
CA ARG A 141 5.61 3.50 12.24
C ARG A 141 4.17 2.98 12.23
N PRO A 142 3.50 2.94 11.07
CA PRO A 142 2.15 2.38 11.00
C PRO A 142 2.19 0.86 11.13
N PHE A 143 1.61 0.32 12.22
CA PHE A 143 1.55 -1.12 12.45
C PHE A 143 0.85 -1.86 11.30
N GLN A 144 -0.24 -1.30 10.77
CA GLN A 144 -0.99 -1.95 9.69
C GLN A 144 -0.14 -2.14 8.42
N THR A 145 0.70 -1.16 8.06
CA THR A 145 1.55 -1.27 6.88
C THR A 145 2.62 -2.34 7.08
N THR A 146 3.28 -2.36 8.25
CA THR A 146 4.28 -3.39 8.58
C THR A 146 3.62 -4.77 8.61
N ALA A 147 2.48 -4.92 9.26
CA ALA A 147 1.80 -6.20 9.33
C ALA A 147 1.32 -6.69 7.94
N LEU A 148 0.90 -5.78 7.06
CA LEU A 148 0.52 -6.13 5.69
C LEU A 148 1.73 -6.62 4.87
N HIS A 149 2.90 -6.00 5.08
CA HIS A 149 4.19 -6.43 4.51
C HIS A 149 4.56 -7.84 4.98
N GLU A 150 4.52 -8.11 6.30
CA GLU A 150 4.83 -9.43 6.84
C GLU A 150 3.84 -10.51 6.36
N TYR A 151 2.55 -10.16 6.18
CA TYR A 151 1.58 -11.05 5.55
C TYR A 151 1.91 -11.33 4.08
N GLY A 152 2.49 -10.37 3.37
CA GLY A 152 3.03 -10.58 2.03
C GLY A 152 4.13 -11.64 2.03
N HIS A 153 5.06 -11.57 3.00
CA HIS A 153 6.07 -12.61 3.21
C HIS A 153 5.44 -13.95 3.56
N ALA A 154 4.51 -13.97 4.50
CA ALA A 154 3.81 -15.20 4.88
C ALA A 154 3.05 -15.83 3.70
N ALA A 155 2.65 -15.05 2.71
CA ALA A 155 2.05 -15.53 1.46
C ALA A 155 3.08 -15.93 0.39
N GLY A 156 4.37 -15.80 0.60
CA GLY A 156 5.42 -16.22 -0.32
C GLY A 156 6.07 -15.13 -1.14
N LEU A 157 5.78 -13.85 -0.87
CA LEU A 157 6.43 -12.73 -1.53
C LEU A 157 7.76 -12.38 -0.84
N LEU A 158 8.75 -11.94 -1.60
CA LEU A 158 10.01 -11.38 -1.12
C LEU A 158 10.00 -9.86 -1.23
N HIS A 159 11.02 -9.23 -0.65
CA HIS A 159 11.26 -7.80 -0.84
C HIS A 159 11.47 -7.48 -2.31
N GLU A 160 10.97 -6.31 -2.66
CA GLU A 160 11.26 -5.71 -3.94
C GLU A 160 11.91 -4.33 -3.74
N ALA A 161 12.59 -3.81 -4.77
CA ALA A 161 13.44 -2.63 -4.60
C ALA A 161 12.67 -1.30 -4.61
N ASN A 162 11.35 -1.31 -4.85
CA ASN A 162 10.54 -0.10 -4.90
C ASN A 162 10.10 0.35 -3.50
N GLU A 163 10.52 1.52 -3.07
CA GLU A 163 10.17 2.09 -1.77
C GLU A 163 8.66 2.33 -1.58
N TYR A 164 7.90 2.43 -2.66
CA TYR A 164 6.46 2.69 -2.62
C TYR A 164 5.60 1.43 -2.74
N ASN A 165 6.22 0.29 -2.72
CA ASN A 165 5.54 -0.99 -2.72
C ASN A 165 5.35 -1.52 -1.30
N ILE A 166 4.27 -2.27 -1.04
CA ILE A 166 4.07 -2.88 0.27
C ILE A 166 5.18 -3.87 0.62
N MET A 167 5.77 -4.54 -0.37
CA MET A 167 6.93 -5.41 -0.21
C MET A 167 8.26 -4.67 -0.30
N GLY A 168 8.25 -3.34 -0.43
CA GLY A 168 9.43 -2.50 -0.39
C GLY A 168 10.04 -2.42 1.01
N ILE A 169 11.32 -2.04 1.06
CA ILE A 169 12.09 -2.00 2.32
C ILE A 169 11.51 -0.98 3.32
N ASP A 170 10.93 0.12 2.85
CA ASP A 170 10.42 1.20 3.71
C ASP A 170 8.91 1.17 3.96
N TYR A 171 8.18 0.18 3.45
CA TYR A 171 6.75 -0.08 3.71
C TYR A 171 5.86 1.17 3.62
N THR A 172 6.04 1.98 2.59
CA THR A 172 5.35 3.28 2.50
C THR A 172 4.05 3.25 1.72
N HIS A 173 3.58 2.07 1.33
CA HIS A 173 2.40 1.90 0.50
C HIS A 173 1.11 2.22 1.26
N VAL A 174 0.80 3.50 1.33
CA VAL A 174 -0.37 4.05 2.00
C VAL A 174 -1.03 5.11 1.14
N SER A 175 -2.35 5.12 1.10
CA SER A 175 -3.13 6.18 0.49
C SER A 175 -3.84 7.04 1.53
N CYS A 176 -4.19 8.27 1.18
CA CYS A 176 -4.91 9.14 2.08
C CYS A 176 -5.89 10.03 1.33
N ASN A 177 -7.16 9.86 1.69
CA ASN A 177 -8.21 10.84 1.43
C ASN A 177 -8.75 11.32 2.79
N GLY A 178 -8.69 12.61 3.07
CA GLY A 178 -9.03 13.15 4.38
C GLY A 178 -7.85 13.20 5.35
N THR A 179 -8.12 12.94 6.62
CA THR A 179 -7.15 12.98 7.72
C THR A 179 -6.64 11.61 8.15
N THR A 180 -7.20 10.55 7.57
CA THR A 180 -6.88 9.17 7.88
C THR A 180 -6.31 8.50 6.64
N ALA A 181 -5.12 7.92 6.79
CA ALA A 181 -4.51 7.07 5.78
C ALA A 181 -4.98 5.63 5.92
N ARG A 182 -4.71 4.82 4.90
CA ARG A 182 -4.87 3.37 4.94
C ARG A 182 -3.72 2.71 4.18
N SER A 183 -3.33 1.54 4.63
CA SER A 183 -2.45 0.64 3.89
C SER A 183 -3.28 -0.32 3.04
N TYR A 184 -2.71 -0.76 1.93
CA TYR A 184 -3.31 -1.72 1.00
C TYR A 184 -2.22 -2.53 0.29
N VAL A 185 -2.60 -3.62 -0.38
CA VAL A 185 -1.63 -4.57 -0.97
C VAL A 185 -0.87 -3.94 -2.14
N GLY A 186 -1.54 -3.15 -2.98
CA GLY A 186 -0.95 -2.53 -4.16
C GLY A 186 -0.81 -3.46 -5.35
N GLU A 187 -0.43 -2.88 -6.49
CA GLU A 187 -0.44 -3.55 -7.78
C GLU A 187 0.60 -4.66 -7.91
N ASP A 188 1.77 -4.44 -7.37
CA ASP A 188 2.91 -5.34 -7.52
C ASP A 188 2.75 -6.60 -6.67
N ALA A 189 2.45 -6.44 -5.39
CA ALA A 189 2.16 -7.56 -4.51
C ALA A 189 0.90 -8.32 -4.97
N SER A 190 -0.12 -7.62 -5.48
CA SER A 190 -1.30 -8.24 -6.09
C SER A 190 -0.93 -9.11 -7.29
N HIS A 191 -0.04 -8.63 -8.16
CA HIS A 191 0.47 -9.39 -9.29
C HIS A 191 1.25 -10.64 -8.85
N GLY A 192 2.12 -10.49 -7.84
CA GLY A 192 2.86 -11.61 -7.25
C GLY A 192 1.93 -12.67 -6.68
N LEU A 193 0.88 -12.26 -5.98
CA LEU A 193 -0.11 -13.18 -5.43
C LEU A 193 -0.91 -13.91 -6.53
N VAL A 194 -1.34 -13.21 -7.59
CA VAL A 194 -2.00 -13.84 -8.75
C VAL A 194 -1.07 -14.83 -9.44
N HIS A 195 0.23 -14.53 -9.53
CA HIS A 195 1.21 -15.46 -10.09
C HIS A 195 1.34 -16.74 -9.25
N LEU A 196 1.39 -16.61 -7.91
CA LEU A 196 1.54 -17.75 -7.01
C LEU A 196 0.27 -18.60 -6.89
N TYR A 197 -0.91 -17.95 -6.90
CA TYR A 197 -2.17 -18.57 -6.48
C TYR A 197 -3.29 -18.46 -7.51
N THR A 198 -2.98 -18.06 -8.73
CA THR A 198 -3.96 -17.74 -9.79
C THR A 198 -4.92 -16.61 -9.43
N GLY A 199 -5.53 -16.00 -10.44
CA GLY A 199 -6.60 -15.01 -10.24
C GLY A 199 -7.92 -15.69 -9.84
N ARG A 200 -8.76 -14.97 -9.15
CA ARG A 200 -10.07 -15.48 -8.68
C ARG A 200 -10.97 -15.82 -9.85
N ASP A 201 -11.47 -17.04 -9.85
CA ASP A 201 -12.41 -17.49 -10.87
C ASP A 201 -13.78 -16.81 -10.74
N GLY A 202 -14.30 -16.33 -11.86
CA GLY A 202 -15.71 -15.94 -12.03
C GLY A 202 -16.11 -14.57 -11.46
N VAL A 203 -15.22 -13.85 -10.82
CA VAL A 203 -15.43 -12.46 -10.41
C VAL A 203 -14.20 -11.68 -10.86
N ALA A 204 -14.37 -10.84 -11.87
CA ALA A 204 -13.33 -9.84 -12.17
C ALA A 204 -13.15 -8.98 -10.92
N ILE A 205 -12.04 -9.15 -10.24
CA ILE A 205 -11.70 -8.32 -9.11
C ILE A 205 -10.92 -7.17 -9.66
N GLU A 206 -11.61 -6.07 -9.77
CA GLU A 206 -11.03 -4.82 -10.20
C GLU A 206 -10.70 -3.96 -8.98
N ASN A 207 -9.64 -3.22 -9.07
CA ASN A 207 -9.26 -2.24 -8.07
C ASN A 207 -8.37 -1.20 -8.73
N VAL A 208 -8.95 -0.08 -9.09
CA VAL A 208 -8.24 1.08 -9.62
C VAL A 208 -8.12 2.15 -8.55
N GLY A 209 -7.04 2.90 -8.54
CA GLY A 209 -6.80 3.86 -7.47
C GLY A 209 -5.99 5.06 -7.92
N VAL A 210 -5.97 6.06 -7.07
CA VAL A 210 -5.07 7.21 -7.19
C VAL A 210 -4.44 7.49 -5.84
N THR A 211 -3.13 7.75 -5.88
CA THR A 211 -2.38 8.13 -4.68
C THR A 211 -1.45 9.29 -4.96
N LEU A 212 -0.90 9.85 -3.91
CA LEU A 212 0.00 10.99 -3.98
C LEU A 212 1.28 10.64 -3.22
N PHE A 213 2.30 10.22 -3.96
CA PHE A 213 3.62 10.01 -3.39
C PHE A 213 4.33 11.34 -3.18
N LYS A 214 4.58 11.62 -1.93
CA LYS A 214 5.19 12.85 -1.45
C LYS A 214 6.71 12.80 -1.56
N TRP A 215 7.25 11.62 -1.40
CA TRP A 215 8.68 11.36 -1.34
C TRP A 215 9.23 11.07 -2.73
N LEU A 216 10.43 11.28 -2.89
CA LEU A 216 11.46 11.01 -3.89
C LEU A 216 11.09 10.02 -5.03
N GLU A 217 11.62 10.26 -6.09
CA GLU A 217 12.42 9.59 -7.08
C GLU A 217 12.84 8.13 -6.81
N ALA A 218 12.03 7.30 -6.22
CA ALA A 218 12.23 5.89 -6.32
C ALA A 218 11.50 5.42 -7.59
N ALA A 219 12.26 5.27 -8.65
CA ALA A 219 11.85 4.43 -9.74
C ALA A 219 12.06 3.00 -9.27
N GLY A 220 11.02 2.30 -8.91
CA GLY A 220 11.05 0.86 -8.76
C GLY A 220 11.37 0.19 -10.08
N GLU A 221 11.89 -1.01 -10.03
CA GLU A 221 12.26 -1.76 -11.22
C GLU A 221 11.05 -2.02 -12.14
N TYR A 222 9.85 -1.99 -11.61
CA TYR A 222 8.62 -2.43 -12.27
C TYR A 222 7.49 -1.42 -12.25
N SER A 223 7.44 -0.56 -11.25
CA SER A 223 6.42 0.46 -11.15
C SER A 223 7.06 1.84 -11.22
N ARG A 224 6.57 2.67 -12.12
CA ARG A 224 7.07 4.03 -12.30
C ARG A 224 6.35 4.95 -11.33
N HIS A 225 6.73 4.85 -10.07
CA HIS A 225 6.33 5.84 -9.08
C HIS A 225 7.27 7.03 -9.16
N ASP A 226 6.76 8.14 -9.60
CA ASP A 226 7.46 9.40 -9.52
C ASP A 226 6.83 10.29 -8.44
N LYS A 227 7.62 11.26 -7.97
CA LYS A 227 7.14 12.25 -7.04
C LYS A 227 5.96 13.03 -7.59
N CYS A 228 4.82 12.96 -6.91
CA CYS A 228 3.65 13.73 -7.25
C CYS A 228 3.84 15.21 -6.86
N THR A 229 3.86 16.08 -7.84
CA THR A 229 4.08 17.53 -7.68
C THR A 229 3.08 18.34 -8.49
N MET A 230 3.09 19.65 -8.31
CA MET A 230 2.46 20.58 -9.22
C MET A 230 3.53 21.45 -9.89
N THR A 231 3.51 21.52 -11.22
CA THR A 231 4.54 22.24 -11.99
C THR A 231 3.93 23.22 -12.99
N ASP A 232 4.68 24.28 -13.27
CA ASP A 232 4.40 25.19 -14.39
C ASP A 232 5.62 25.18 -15.32
N HIS A 233 5.39 24.92 -16.61
CA HIS A 233 6.46 24.77 -17.61
C HIS A 233 7.62 23.83 -17.19
N GLY A 234 7.32 22.81 -16.38
CA GLY A 234 8.33 21.83 -15.89
C GLY A 234 9.08 22.27 -14.64
N VAL A 235 8.76 23.42 -14.07
CA VAL A 235 9.31 23.89 -12.80
C VAL A 235 8.27 23.66 -11.69
N GLU A 236 8.70 23.08 -10.56
CA GLU A 236 7.80 22.89 -9.41
C GLU A 236 7.30 24.24 -8.90
N LEU A 237 6.00 24.35 -8.67
CA LEU A 237 5.40 25.59 -8.16
C LEU A 237 5.93 25.92 -6.77
N PRO A 238 6.00 27.21 -6.41
CA PRO A 238 6.30 27.61 -5.05
C PRO A 238 5.32 26.98 -4.06
N TYR A 239 5.85 26.50 -2.94
CA TYR A 239 5.05 25.90 -1.88
C TYR A 239 5.55 26.30 -0.50
N THR A 240 4.67 26.13 0.48
CA THR A 240 5.00 26.22 1.91
C THR A 240 4.68 24.88 2.58
N ASP A 241 5.36 24.57 3.68
CA ASP A 241 4.93 23.45 4.52
C ASP A 241 3.56 23.75 5.15
N PHE A 242 2.69 22.78 5.11
CA PHE A 242 1.38 22.82 5.73
C PHE A 242 1.09 21.48 6.38
N ALA A 243 1.34 21.38 7.67
CA ALA A 243 1.21 20.14 8.44
C ALA A 243 1.97 18.97 7.81
N GLY A 244 3.24 19.19 7.44
CA GLY A 244 4.11 18.20 6.83
C GLY A 244 3.81 17.89 5.35
N GLN A 245 2.99 18.70 4.67
CA GLN A 245 2.65 18.55 3.26
C GLN A 245 2.97 19.84 2.49
N ARG A 246 3.19 19.70 1.18
CA ARG A 246 3.34 20.86 0.30
C ARG A 246 1.99 21.51 0.06
N ARG A 247 1.90 22.81 0.34
CA ARG A 247 0.79 23.65 -0.06
C ARG A 247 1.28 24.61 -1.15
N TYR A 248 0.92 24.32 -2.37
CA TYR A 248 1.35 25.06 -3.55
C TYR A 248 0.63 26.40 -3.69
N ALA A 249 1.37 27.45 -4.06
CA ALA A 249 0.79 28.73 -4.43
C ALA A 249 0.37 28.69 -5.91
N VAL A 250 -0.88 29.04 -6.19
CA VAL A 250 -1.46 29.05 -7.54
C VAL A 250 -2.25 30.33 -7.80
N ASP A 251 -2.29 30.75 -9.06
CA ASP A 251 -3.12 31.87 -9.47
C ASP A 251 -4.44 31.39 -10.09
N LYS A 252 -5.47 32.22 -10.00
CA LYS A 252 -6.75 31.98 -10.68
C LYS A 252 -6.55 31.91 -12.19
N GLY A 253 -7.12 30.92 -12.84
CA GLY A 253 -6.96 30.70 -14.27
C GLY A 253 -5.58 30.20 -14.71
N GLN A 254 -4.65 29.97 -13.78
CA GLN A 254 -3.34 29.44 -14.10
C GLN A 254 -3.46 28.02 -14.65
N ARG A 255 -2.70 27.73 -15.69
CA ARG A 255 -2.55 26.38 -16.23
C ARG A 255 -1.37 25.71 -15.55
N VAL A 256 -1.63 24.59 -14.87
CA VAL A 256 -0.63 23.85 -14.11
C VAL A 256 -0.63 22.38 -14.51
N ARG A 257 0.53 21.74 -14.48
CA ARG A 257 0.62 20.29 -14.55
C ARG A 257 0.50 19.73 -13.15
N VAL A 258 -0.47 18.87 -12.96
CA VAL A 258 -0.76 18.21 -11.67
C VAL A 258 -0.43 16.74 -11.81
N TRP A 259 0.50 16.25 -11.01
CA TRP A 259 0.98 14.88 -11.04
C TRP A 259 0.27 14.06 -9.96
N PHE A 260 -0.23 12.91 -10.34
CA PHE A 260 -0.73 11.88 -9.45
C PHE A 260 -0.22 10.51 -9.90
N THR A 261 -0.18 9.57 -8.99
CA THR A 261 0.08 8.17 -9.30
C THR A 261 -1.25 7.43 -9.39
N TYR A 262 -1.48 6.79 -10.53
CA TYR A 262 -2.68 5.99 -10.81
C TYR A 262 -2.28 4.53 -10.81
N GLU A 263 -3.06 3.70 -10.15
CA GLU A 263 -2.79 2.28 -9.95
C GLU A 263 -3.94 1.44 -10.49
N ASN A 264 -3.62 0.25 -10.95
CA ASN A 264 -4.59 -0.80 -11.23
C ASN A 264 -4.05 -2.11 -10.66
N SER A 265 -4.55 -2.48 -9.49
CA SER A 265 -4.24 -3.73 -8.80
C SER A 265 -5.15 -4.88 -9.23
N GLY A 266 -6.08 -4.62 -10.17
CA GLY A 266 -7.02 -5.59 -10.70
C GLY A 266 -6.44 -6.48 -11.78
N GLU A 267 -7.21 -7.47 -12.21
CA GLU A 267 -6.78 -8.49 -13.16
C GLU A 267 -6.91 -8.06 -14.62
N THR A 268 -7.66 -7.03 -14.92
CA THR A 268 -7.88 -6.59 -16.30
C THR A 268 -7.44 -5.15 -16.54
N THR A 269 -7.09 -4.86 -17.79
CA THR A 269 -6.80 -3.49 -18.22
C THR A 269 -8.10 -2.70 -18.24
N GLN A 270 -8.16 -1.62 -17.48
CA GLN A 270 -9.33 -0.75 -17.38
C GLN A 270 -9.19 0.52 -18.22
N THR A 271 -10.31 1.06 -18.65
CA THR A 271 -10.38 2.43 -19.14
C THR A 271 -11.04 3.25 -18.04
N VAL A 272 -10.22 4.04 -17.34
CA VAL A 272 -10.67 4.79 -16.18
C VAL A 272 -11.09 6.20 -16.54
N ASN A 273 -12.18 6.67 -15.92
CA ASN A 273 -12.60 8.05 -15.90
C ASN A 273 -12.09 8.72 -14.62
N VAL A 274 -11.41 9.85 -14.73
CA VAL A 274 -10.88 10.59 -13.60
C VAL A 274 -11.52 11.96 -13.52
N GLY A 275 -12.16 12.26 -12.40
CA GLY A 275 -12.69 13.58 -12.08
C GLY A 275 -11.68 14.37 -11.23
N TYR A 276 -11.49 15.67 -11.58
CA TYR A 276 -10.70 16.59 -10.78
C TYR A 276 -11.59 17.57 -10.06
N TYR A 277 -11.38 17.68 -8.75
CA TYR A 277 -12.26 18.41 -7.85
C TYR A 277 -11.53 19.48 -7.08
N ILE A 278 -12.23 20.55 -6.74
CA ILE A 278 -11.81 21.52 -5.73
C ILE A 278 -12.68 21.33 -4.50
N SER A 279 -12.04 21.03 -3.38
CA SER A 279 -12.69 20.86 -2.08
C SER A 279 -12.20 21.91 -1.07
N PRO A 280 -13.08 22.41 -0.18
CA PRO A 280 -12.67 23.26 0.94
C PRO A 280 -12.02 22.48 2.10
N ASN A 281 -12.04 21.15 2.06
CA ASN A 281 -11.50 20.28 3.09
C ASN A 281 -10.70 19.10 2.49
N ALA A 282 -10.00 18.35 3.34
CA ALA A 282 -9.09 17.28 2.91
C ALA A 282 -9.78 15.99 2.44
N THR A 283 -11.09 15.86 2.59
CA THR A 283 -11.84 14.71 2.10
C THR A 283 -12.42 15.05 0.73
N ILE A 284 -11.86 14.44 -0.31
CA ILE A 284 -12.34 14.63 -1.67
C ILE A 284 -13.51 13.67 -1.93
N SER A 285 -14.56 14.18 -2.50
CA SER A 285 -15.76 13.43 -2.86
C SER A 285 -16.42 13.98 -4.12
N THR A 286 -17.35 13.22 -4.68
CA THR A 286 -18.15 13.65 -5.82
C THR A 286 -19.14 14.78 -5.49
N ALA A 287 -19.31 15.11 -4.21
CA ALA A 287 -20.08 16.29 -3.77
C ALA A 287 -19.30 17.61 -3.87
N ASP A 288 -17.97 17.54 -4.05
CA ASP A 288 -17.12 18.71 -4.26
C ASP A 288 -17.27 19.28 -5.69
N THR A 289 -16.61 20.42 -5.96
CA THR A 289 -16.73 21.06 -7.25
C THR A 289 -15.88 20.35 -8.29
N LEU A 290 -16.49 19.60 -9.20
CA LEU A 290 -15.84 19.04 -10.38
C LEU A 290 -15.49 20.17 -11.34
N PHE A 291 -14.22 20.27 -11.80
CA PHE A 291 -13.79 21.32 -12.71
C PHE A 291 -13.08 20.80 -13.97
N ASP A 292 -12.64 19.54 -13.97
CA ASP A 292 -12.02 18.91 -15.14
C ASP A 292 -12.21 17.38 -15.08
N THR A 293 -12.11 16.71 -16.23
CA THR A 293 -12.16 15.24 -16.33
C THR A 293 -11.14 14.73 -17.33
N ARG A 294 -10.65 13.51 -17.09
CA ARG A 294 -9.77 12.80 -18.03
C ARG A 294 -10.21 11.35 -18.15
N ARG A 295 -9.89 10.75 -19.30
CA ARG A 295 -10.12 9.34 -19.56
C ARG A 295 -8.86 8.73 -20.18
N PHE A 296 -8.42 7.59 -19.67
CA PHE A 296 -7.26 6.88 -20.20
C PHE A 296 -7.27 5.39 -19.84
N GLY A 297 -6.47 4.62 -20.57
CA GLY A 297 -6.26 3.21 -20.26
C GLY A 297 -5.25 3.04 -19.12
N GLN A 298 -5.59 2.25 -18.13
CA GLN A 298 -4.71 1.80 -17.05
C GLN A 298 -4.54 0.29 -17.17
N ARG A 299 -3.31 -0.16 -17.43
CA ARG A 299 -3.01 -1.59 -17.56
C ARG A 299 -3.22 -2.31 -16.24
N ARG A 300 -3.60 -3.59 -16.31
CA ARG A 300 -3.65 -4.45 -15.12
C ARG A 300 -2.28 -4.50 -14.46
N ASN A 301 -2.27 -4.67 -13.14
CA ASN A 301 -1.05 -4.81 -12.34
C ASN A 301 -0.01 -3.74 -12.69
N ASN A 302 -0.44 -2.49 -12.74
CA ASN A 302 0.42 -1.40 -13.17
C ASN A 302 0.14 -0.13 -12.40
N VAL A 303 1.22 0.55 -12.09
CA VAL A 303 1.22 1.89 -11.54
C VAL A 303 1.89 2.85 -12.51
N ASP A 304 1.38 4.07 -12.60
CA ASP A 304 1.90 5.08 -13.51
C ASP A 304 1.70 6.47 -12.92
N THR A 305 2.81 7.14 -12.64
CA THR A 305 2.79 8.55 -12.26
C THR A 305 2.76 9.41 -13.50
N ARG A 306 1.68 10.12 -13.70
CA ARG A 306 1.49 11.01 -14.84
C ARG A 306 0.88 12.35 -14.44
N TYR A 307 1.05 13.33 -15.31
CA TYR A 307 0.39 14.62 -15.14
C TYR A 307 -0.71 14.87 -16.15
N PHE A 308 -1.64 15.68 -15.73
CA PHE A 308 -2.53 16.38 -16.64
C PHE A 308 -2.39 17.89 -16.46
N THR A 309 -2.54 18.62 -17.56
CA THR A 309 -2.58 20.07 -17.48
C THR A 309 -4.01 20.49 -17.16
N LEU A 310 -4.17 21.08 -15.98
CA LEU A 310 -5.45 21.57 -15.48
C LEU A 310 -5.43 23.09 -15.43
N THR A 311 -6.60 23.72 -15.51
CA THR A 311 -6.73 25.17 -15.32
C THR A 311 -7.39 25.42 -13.97
N ILE A 312 -6.69 26.13 -13.08
CA ILE A 312 -7.22 26.51 -11.77
C ILE A 312 -8.49 27.33 -11.94
N PRO A 313 -9.62 26.99 -11.33
CA PRO A 313 -10.86 27.74 -11.48
C PRO A 313 -10.71 29.24 -11.12
N GLY A 314 -11.31 30.09 -11.91
CA GLY A 314 -11.19 31.56 -11.79
C GLY A 314 -12.06 32.18 -10.69
N ASP A 315 -13.03 31.45 -10.20
CA ASP A 315 -14.02 31.85 -9.18
C ASP A 315 -13.61 31.54 -7.74
N LEU A 316 -12.45 30.91 -7.54
CA LEU A 316 -11.93 30.62 -6.22
C LEU A 316 -11.60 31.89 -5.43
N ILE A 317 -11.65 31.83 -4.11
CA ILE A 317 -11.39 32.99 -3.23
C ILE A 317 -9.90 33.12 -2.99
N SER A 318 -9.31 34.27 -3.33
CA SER A 318 -7.91 34.59 -3.06
C SER A 318 -7.59 34.54 -1.57
N GLY A 319 -6.39 34.07 -1.23
CA GLY A 319 -5.93 33.89 0.14
C GLY A 319 -6.46 32.62 0.82
N THR A 320 -7.34 31.86 0.16
CA THR A 320 -7.94 30.64 0.72
C THR A 320 -7.14 29.39 0.35
N THR A 321 -7.09 28.45 1.28
CA THR A 321 -6.55 27.11 1.04
C THR A 321 -7.67 26.19 0.57
N TYR A 322 -7.39 25.45 -0.49
CA TYR A 322 -8.25 24.41 -1.06
C TYR A 322 -7.48 23.11 -1.24
N TYR A 323 -8.21 22.04 -1.52
CA TYR A 323 -7.69 20.73 -1.85
C TYR A 323 -8.06 20.40 -3.29
N LEU A 324 -7.06 20.30 -4.18
CA LEU A 324 -7.22 19.89 -5.56
C LEU A 324 -7.11 18.37 -5.60
N GLY A 325 -8.25 17.71 -5.71
CA GLY A 325 -8.34 16.26 -5.67
C GLY A 325 -8.51 15.61 -7.03
N ALA A 326 -8.12 14.35 -7.12
CA ALA A 326 -8.48 13.45 -8.19
C ALA A 326 -9.30 12.29 -7.61
N ILE A 327 -10.35 11.87 -8.30
CA ILE A 327 -11.10 10.65 -8.05
C ILE A 327 -11.04 9.81 -9.32
N VAL A 328 -10.47 8.62 -9.23
CA VAL A 328 -10.52 7.62 -10.30
C VAL A 328 -11.86 6.92 -10.23
N ASP A 329 -12.42 6.57 -11.39
CA ASP A 329 -13.75 5.98 -11.52
C ASP A 329 -14.85 6.79 -10.80
N TYR A 330 -14.81 8.11 -10.97
CA TYR A 330 -15.71 9.03 -10.27
C TYR A 330 -17.19 8.85 -10.64
N ASP A 331 -17.47 8.18 -11.73
CA ASP A 331 -18.80 7.79 -12.23
C ASP A 331 -19.22 6.38 -11.79
N ASN A 332 -18.34 5.65 -11.09
CA ASN A 332 -18.58 4.32 -10.52
C ASN A 332 -19.02 3.31 -11.58
N ASP A 333 -18.33 3.32 -12.73
CA ASP A 333 -18.59 2.41 -13.84
C ASP A 333 -17.89 1.06 -13.68
N ILE A 334 -16.83 1.00 -12.83
CA ILE A 334 -16.02 -0.18 -12.52
C ILE A 334 -16.44 -0.70 -11.15
N ALA A 335 -16.91 -1.93 -11.07
CA ALA A 335 -17.19 -2.55 -9.77
C ALA A 335 -15.85 -2.96 -9.11
N GLU A 336 -15.50 -2.35 -8.00
CA GLU A 336 -14.21 -2.52 -7.34
C GLU A 336 -14.33 -3.24 -5.99
N ILE A 337 -13.22 -3.88 -5.58
CA ILE A 337 -13.12 -4.45 -4.22
C ILE A 337 -13.13 -3.32 -3.19
N ASP A 338 -12.55 -2.20 -3.54
CA ASP A 338 -12.31 -1.09 -2.62
C ASP A 338 -12.41 0.26 -3.34
N GLU A 339 -13.50 0.97 -3.10
CA GLU A 339 -13.86 2.26 -3.67
C GLU A 339 -13.05 3.45 -3.09
N ASN A 340 -11.81 3.25 -2.63
CA ASN A 340 -11.00 4.33 -2.07
C ASN A 340 -10.10 4.98 -3.13
N ASN A 341 -10.70 5.68 -4.04
CA ASN A 341 -10.10 6.10 -5.29
C ASN A 341 -9.74 7.59 -5.32
N ALA A 342 -9.45 8.23 -4.18
CA ALA A 342 -9.21 9.66 -4.13
C ALA A 342 -7.88 10.04 -3.47
N ALA A 343 -7.20 11.04 -4.05
CA ALA A 343 -6.04 11.70 -3.47
C ALA A 343 -6.08 13.21 -3.77
N TYR A 344 -5.24 14.01 -3.09
CA TYR A 344 -5.27 15.47 -3.29
C TYR A 344 -3.92 16.15 -3.08
N HIS A 345 -3.71 17.24 -3.81
CA HIS A 345 -2.74 18.31 -3.50
C HIS A 345 -3.39 19.42 -2.70
N ILE A 346 -2.62 20.08 -1.86
CA ILE A 346 -3.07 21.27 -1.14
C ILE A 346 -2.63 22.49 -1.92
N ILE A 347 -3.54 23.40 -2.19
CA ILE A 347 -3.29 24.65 -2.90
C ILE A 347 -3.70 25.88 -2.07
N ARG A 348 -2.98 26.97 -2.25
CA ARG A 348 -3.38 28.31 -1.79
C ARG A 348 -3.53 29.20 -3.01
N VAL A 349 -4.69 29.79 -3.15
CA VAL A 349 -5.00 30.70 -4.27
C VAL A 349 -4.47 32.11 -3.93
N ASN A 350 -3.72 32.71 -4.85
CA ASN A 350 -3.22 34.09 -4.74
C ASN A 350 -4.28 35.13 -5.06
#